data_877ea07a61d361e8df147a6002de45d8
#
_entry.id   877ea07a61d361e8df147a6002de45d8
#
_cell.length_a   1.000
_cell.length_b   1.000
_cell.length_c   1.000
_cell.angle_alpha   90.00
_cell.angle_beta   90.00
_cell.angle_gamma   90.00
#
_symmetry.space_group_name_H-M   'P 1'
#
loop_
_entity.id
_entity.type
_entity.pdbx_description
1 polymer ?
#
loop_
_entity_poly.entity_id
_entity_poly.type
_entity_poly.pdbx_seq_one_letter_code
_entity_poly.pdbx_strand_id
1 'polypeptide(L)'
;DFMVRGGGLYAEGAEAINDNLWRLVRHAELRRIPLIATVDAHAPDDPEFKSWPPHCVRGTPGQRKIPQTTVSDAVIVPNEPANDLPDPRRTHIVLEKQDFPVFTNRLAERVFAATEAETFVVFGVVTEVCVKHAVMGLLQRGYKVQLVQDAIWPIAEATGRVALKEMVSAGAELVSTDQVLGKDD
;
A
#
# COMPACT_ATOMS: atom_id res chain seq x y z
N ASP A 1 11.77 5.40 -1.12
CA ASP A 1 12.54 5.15 -2.35
C ASP A 1 11.71 5.19 -3.63
N PHE A 2 10.37 5.03 -3.56
CA PHE A 2 9.51 5.04 -4.75
C PHE A 2 8.96 6.43 -5.10
N MET A 3 8.73 7.28 -4.11
CA MET A 3 7.96 8.51 -4.25
C MET A 3 8.81 9.79 -4.27
N VAL A 4 10.12 9.69 -4.02
CA VAL A 4 11.00 10.86 -3.88
C VAL A 4 12.14 10.76 -4.88
N ARG A 5 12.42 11.85 -5.60
CA ARG A 5 13.53 11.93 -6.55
C ARG A 5 14.85 11.54 -5.89
N GLY A 6 15.61 10.67 -6.55
CA GLY A 6 16.85 10.11 -6.00
C GLY A 6 16.65 8.86 -5.15
N GLY A 7 15.42 8.42 -4.90
CA GLY A 7 15.15 7.12 -4.30
C GLY A 7 15.61 5.96 -5.19
N GLY A 8 15.95 4.83 -4.59
CA GLY A 8 16.54 3.68 -5.30
C GLY A 8 15.66 3.09 -6.41
N LEU A 9 14.33 3.22 -6.28
CA LEU A 9 13.33 2.81 -7.28
C LEU A 9 12.31 3.92 -7.53
N TYR A 10 12.78 5.16 -7.67
CA TYR A 10 11.89 6.28 -7.90
C TYR A 10 11.03 6.08 -9.15
N ALA A 11 9.72 6.04 -8.95
CA ALA A 11 8.73 6.05 -10.02
C ALA A 11 8.56 7.49 -10.52
N GLU A 12 9.09 7.80 -11.70
CA GLU A 12 9.15 9.16 -12.22
C GLU A 12 7.75 9.81 -12.27
N GLY A 13 7.62 10.97 -11.64
CA GLY A 13 6.36 11.71 -11.57
C GLY A 13 5.38 11.24 -10.48
N ALA A 14 5.76 10.27 -9.63
CA ALA A 14 4.88 9.73 -8.59
C ALA A 14 4.38 10.80 -7.58
N GLU A 15 5.08 11.91 -7.47
CA GLU A 15 4.65 13.06 -6.66
C GLU A 15 3.32 13.68 -7.13
N ALA A 16 2.90 13.42 -8.36
CA ALA A 16 1.62 13.92 -8.90
C ALA A 16 0.40 13.43 -8.11
N ILE A 17 0.50 12.27 -7.45
CA ILE A 17 -0.61 11.73 -6.66
C ILE A 17 -0.55 12.13 -5.17
N ASN A 18 0.43 12.90 -4.74
CA ASN A 18 0.66 13.22 -3.32
C ASN A 18 -0.56 13.87 -2.65
N ASP A 19 -1.26 14.77 -3.35
CA ASP A 19 -2.45 15.42 -2.80
C ASP A 19 -3.58 14.42 -2.56
N ASN A 20 -3.86 13.56 -3.52
CA ASN A 20 -4.88 12.52 -3.39
C ASN A 20 -4.54 11.52 -2.28
N LEU A 21 -3.28 11.11 -2.16
CA LEU A 21 -2.82 10.25 -1.06
C LEU A 21 -3.07 10.93 0.30
N TRP A 22 -2.72 12.20 0.42
CA TRP A 22 -2.94 12.97 1.64
C TRP A 22 -4.43 13.07 1.97
N ARG A 23 -5.28 13.40 0.99
CA ARG A 23 -6.75 13.51 1.16
C ARG A 23 -7.35 12.20 1.66
N LEU A 24 -6.96 11.07 1.07
CA LEU A 24 -7.45 9.75 1.46
C LEU A 24 -7.01 9.37 2.88
N VAL A 25 -5.75 9.57 3.22
CA VAL A 25 -5.22 9.28 4.56
C VAL A 25 -5.91 10.17 5.61
N ARG A 26 -6.01 11.48 5.36
CA ARG A 26 -6.72 12.39 6.27
C ARG A 26 -8.19 12.07 6.43
N HIS A 27 -8.87 11.64 5.36
CA HIS A 27 -10.26 11.19 5.44
C HIS A 27 -10.38 9.97 6.35
N ALA A 28 -9.50 8.97 6.19
CA ALA A 28 -9.49 7.78 7.03
C ALA A 28 -9.27 8.12 8.51
N GLU A 29 -8.29 8.99 8.83
CA GLU A 29 -8.04 9.45 10.19
C GLU A 29 -9.27 10.16 10.80
N LEU A 30 -9.84 11.15 10.08
CA LEU A 30 -10.98 11.93 10.56
C LEU A 30 -12.25 11.08 10.76
N ARG A 31 -12.44 10.07 9.92
CA ARG A 31 -13.58 9.15 9.99
C ARG A 31 -13.32 7.91 10.83
N ARG A 32 -12.12 7.77 11.39
CA ARG A 32 -11.69 6.58 12.16
C ARG A 32 -11.85 5.28 11.36
N ILE A 33 -11.59 5.36 10.05
CA ILE A 33 -11.55 4.19 9.18
C ILE A 33 -10.22 3.47 9.41
N PRO A 34 -10.21 2.15 9.62
CA PRO A 34 -8.98 1.38 9.73
C PRO A 34 -8.03 1.64 8.56
N LEU A 35 -6.78 1.96 8.85
CA LEU A 35 -5.76 2.20 7.84
C LEU A 35 -4.63 1.19 8.00
N ILE A 36 -4.44 0.35 6.98
CA ILE A 36 -3.35 -0.60 6.88
C ILE A 36 -2.44 -0.14 5.76
N ALA A 37 -1.23 0.27 6.09
CA ALA A 37 -0.18 0.55 5.13
C ALA A 37 0.77 -0.64 5.01
N THR A 38 1.40 -0.78 3.85
CA THR A 38 2.49 -1.74 3.65
C THR A 38 3.77 -0.99 3.28
N VAL A 39 4.90 -1.45 3.76
CA VAL A 39 6.21 -0.92 3.42
C VAL A 39 7.20 -2.05 3.17
N ASP A 40 8.09 -1.85 2.23
CA ASP A 40 9.22 -2.75 2.07
C ASP A 40 10.24 -2.49 3.19
N ALA A 41 10.88 -3.55 3.67
CA ALA A 41 11.83 -3.50 4.78
C ALA A 41 12.94 -4.51 4.56
N HIS A 42 13.79 -4.25 3.56
CA HIS A 42 14.85 -5.15 3.14
C HIS A 42 16.07 -5.13 4.09
N ALA A 43 16.74 -6.26 4.20
CA ALA A 43 18.10 -6.31 4.78
C ALA A 43 19.10 -5.64 3.82
N PRO A 44 20.25 -5.14 4.32
CA PRO A 44 21.25 -4.53 3.44
C PRO A 44 21.80 -5.46 2.35
N ASP A 45 21.74 -6.77 2.58
CA ASP A 45 22.21 -7.84 1.69
C ASP A 45 21.05 -8.68 1.12
N ASP A 46 19.84 -8.11 1.04
CA ASP A 46 18.66 -8.81 0.56
C ASP A 46 18.89 -9.43 -0.83
N PRO A 47 18.52 -10.71 -1.02
CA PRO A 47 18.67 -11.39 -2.31
C PRO A 47 17.95 -10.69 -3.48
N GLU A 48 16.91 -9.92 -3.21
CA GLU A 48 16.17 -9.15 -4.22
C GLU A 48 17.08 -8.14 -4.94
N PHE A 49 18.11 -7.64 -4.28
CA PHE A 49 19.06 -6.67 -4.85
C PHE A 49 19.97 -7.26 -5.96
N LYS A 50 19.86 -8.55 -6.25
CA LYS A 50 20.44 -9.14 -7.47
C LYS A 50 19.64 -8.78 -8.73
N SER A 51 18.36 -8.47 -8.58
CA SER A 51 17.43 -8.17 -9.68
C SER A 51 16.95 -6.71 -9.68
N TRP A 52 16.96 -6.06 -8.52
CA TRP A 52 16.54 -4.68 -8.32
C TRP A 52 17.63 -3.86 -7.64
N PRO A 53 17.75 -2.57 -7.91
CA PRO A 53 18.66 -1.71 -7.14
C PRO A 53 18.32 -1.77 -5.65
N PRO A 54 19.30 -1.60 -4.75
CA PRO A 54 19.04 -1.48 -3.32
C PRO A 54 18.01 -0.37 -3.04
N HIS A 55 16.94 -0.72 -2.35
CA HIS A 55 15.84 0.16 -2.00
C HIS A 55 15.21 -0.24 -0.68
N CYS A 56 14.51 0.67 -0.04
CA CYS A 56 13.75 0.45 1.20
C CYS A 56 14.51 -0.37 2.26
N VAL A 57 15.83 -0.19 2.33
CA VAL A 57 16.66 -0.86 3.34
C VAL A 57 16.21 -0.40 4.72
N ARG A 58 15.96 -1.36 5.61
CA ARG A 58 15.42 -1.12 6.95
C ARG A 58 16.22 -0.07 7.72
N GLY A 59 15.51 0.89 8.30
CA GLY A 59 16.10 1.98 9.08
C GLY A 59 16.68 3.14 8.26
N THR A 60 16.73 3.05 6.94
CA THR A 60 17.23 4.14 6.08
C THR A 60 16.13 5.17 5.76
N PRO A 61 16.50 6.37 5.30
CA PRO A 61 15.52 7.32 4.79
C PRO A 61 14.66 6.78 3.65
N GLY A 62 15.22 5.89 2.81
CA GLY A 62 14.52 5.29 1.67
C GLY A 62 13.34 4.41 2.05
N GLN A 63 13.37 3.77 3.22
CA GLN A 63 12.27 2.99 3.75
C GLN A 63 11.09 3.86 4.22
N ARG A 64 11.35 5.10 4.60
CA ARG A 64 10.32 5.94 5.24
C ARG A 64 9.19 6.25 4.28
N LYS A 65 7.98 6.23 4.82
CA LYS A 65 6.80 6.77 4.13
C LYS A 65 6.96 8.27 3.92
N ILE A 66 6.39 8.77 2.83
CA ILE A 66 6.32 10.22 2.60
C ILE A 66 5.39 10.88 3.64
N PRO A 67 5.60 12.17 3.95
CA PRO A 67 4.77 12.89 4.95
C PRO A 67 3.27 12.80 4.68
N GLN A 68 2.85 12.79 3.42
CA GLN A 68 1.45 12.74 3.00
C GLN A 68 0.73 11.45 3.44
N THR A 69 1.47 10.38 3.64
CA THR A 69 0.90 9.08 4.03
C THR A 69 1.33 8.62 5.42
N THR A 70 2.12 9.44 6.13
CA THR A 70 2.56 9.13 7.49
C THR A 70 1.46 9.47 8.49
N VAL A 71 1.17 8.53 9.38
CA VAL A 71 0.26 8.69 10.52
C VAL A 71 1.08 8.52 11.80
N SER A 72 0.94 9.47 12.73
CA SER A 72 1.82 9.57 13.91
C SER A 72 1.75 8.38 14.85
N ASP A 73 0.57 7.81 15.02
CA ASP A 73 0.30 6.75 16.00
C ASP A 73 0.22 5.35 15.36
N ALA A 74 0.76 5.21 14.14
CA ALA A 74 0.78 3.94 13.45
C ALA A 74 1.73 2.93 14.12
N VAL A 75 1.25 1.71 14.30
CA VAL A 75 2.06 0.61 14.85
C VAL A 75 2.70 -0.17 13.72
N ILE A 76 4.01 -0.30 13.78
CA ILE A 76 4.77 -1.14 12.83
C ILE A 76 4.64 -2.59 13.24
N VAL A 77 4.26 -3.42 12.30
CA VAL A 77 4.15 -4.88 12.43
C VAL A 77 5.20 -5.51 11.52
N PRO A 78 6.35 -5.92 12.07
CA PRO A 78 7.41 -6.55 11.29
C PRO A 78 6.96 -7.90 10.75
N ASN A 79 7.64 -8.40 9.71
CA ASN A 79 7.39 -9.73 9.15
C ASN A 79 8.02 -10.83 10.03
N GLU A 80 7.57 -10.91 11.26
CA GLU A 80 8.04 -11.85 12.28
C GLU A 80 6.85 -12.50 12.97
N PRO A 81 7.00 -13.72 13.52
CA PRO A 81 5.93 -14.34 14.29
C PRO A 81 5.63 -13.52 15.56
N ALA A 82 4.35 -13.22 15.79
CA ALA A 82 3.89 -12.64 17.05
C ALA A 82 2.55 -13.26 17.48
N ASN A 83 2.37 -13.40 18.79
CA ASN A 83 1.11 -13.88 19.37
C ASN A 83 0.08 -12.75 19.46
N ASP A 84 0.52 -11.57 19.87
CA ASP A 84 -0.33 -10.40 20.05
C ASP A 84 -0.25 -9.51 18.80
N LEU A 85 -1.41 -8.97 18.44
CA LEU A 85 -1.54 -8.01 17.35
C LEU A 85 -2.24 -6.75 17.85
N PRO A 86 -1.82 -5.57 17.39
CA PRO A 86 -2.60 -4.37 17.61
C PRO A 86 -3.96 -4.50 16.92
N ASP A 87 -5.03 -4.00 17.56
CA ASP A 87 -6.37 -3.97 16.96
C ASP A 87 -6.40 -2.92 15.83
N PRO A 88 -6.55 -3.32 14.55
CA PRO A 88 -6.54 -2.39 13.42
C PRO A 88 -7.73 -1.43 13.42
N ARG A 89 -8.78 -1.70 14.19
CA ARG A 89 -9.94 -0.80 14.35
C ARG A 89 -9.68 0.36 15.30
N ARG A 90 -8.59 0.29 16.06
CA ARG A 90 -8.21 1.27 17.08
C ARG A 90 -6.90 1.98 16.79
N THR A 91 -6.08 1.42 15.94
CA THR A 91 -4.79 1.98 15.56
C THR A 91 -4.49 1.74 14.09
N HIS A 92 -3.73 2.64 13.50
CA HIS A 92 -3.21 2.45 12.15
C HIS A 92 -2.05 1.47 12.16
N ILE A 93 -1.99 0.62 11.15
CA ILE A 93 -0.99 -0.45 11.07
C ILE A 93 -0.09 -0.24 9.86
N VAL A 94 1.20 -0.48 10.05
CA VAL A 94 2.19 -0.55 8.98
C VAL A 94 2.77 -1.95 8.96
N LEU A 95 2.42 -2.74 7.95
CA LEU A 95 2.96 -4.08 7.72
C LEU A 95 4.29 -3.99 6.97
N GLU A 96 5.36 -4.49 7.55
CA GLU A 96 6.64 -4.67 6.85
C GLU A 96 6.63 -5.94 6.01
N LYS A 97 7.21 -5.89 4.82
CA LYS A 97 7.38 -7.04 3.94
C LYS A 97 8.73 -7.00 3.23
N GLN A 98 9.16 -8.15 2.69
CA GLN A 98 10.39 -8.32 1.92
C GLN A 98 10.12 -8.86 0.51
N ASP A 99 8.86 -9.11 0.20
CA ASP A 99 8.36 -9.58 -1.10
C ASP A 99 7.25 -8.67 -1.59
N PHE A 100 6.86 -8.79 -2.87
CA PHE A 100 5.80 -7.97 -3.46
C PHE A 100 4.43 -8.15 -2.79
N PRO A 101 3.92 -9.36 -2.51
CA PRO A 101 2.61 -9.52 -1.90
C PRO A 101 2.62 -9.16 -0.40
N VAL A 102 1.66 -8.34 0.04
CA VAL A 102 1.51 -8.01 1.48
C VAL A 102 1.28 -9.26 2.34
N PHE A 103 0.64 -10.26 1.78
CA PHE A 103 0.32 -11.51 2.50
C PHE A 103 1.53 -12.45 2.70
N THR A 104 2.72 -12.04 2.28
CA THR A 104 3.98 -12.68 2.72
C THR A 104 4.36 -12.26 4.14
N ASN A 105 3.85 -11.13 4.64
CA ASN A 105 3.93 -10.83 6.07
C ASN A 105 3.10 -11.85 6.84
N ARG A 106 3.74 -12.52 7.81
CA ARG A 106 3.17 -13.64 8.59
C ARG A 106 1.90 -13.30 9.37
N LEU A 107 1.69 -12.02 9.62
CA LEU A 107 0.58 -11.51 10.42
C LEU A 107 -0.50 -10.84 9.56
N ALA A 108 -0.26 -10.66 8.26
CA ALA A 108 -1.17 -9.95 7.37
C ALA A 108 -2.59 -10.53 7.40
N GLU A 109 -2.74 -11.84 7.25
CA GLU A 109 -4.06 -12.51 7.30
C GLU A 109 -4.86 -12.13 8.55
N ARG A 110 -4.21 -12.16 9.71
CA ARG A 110 -4.83 -11.85 11.00
C ARG A 110 -5.17 -10.37 11.11
N VAL A 111 -4.30 -9.49 10.61
CA VAL A 111 -4.51 -8.04 10.61
C VAL A 111 -5.70 -7.66 9.73
N PHE A 112 -5.74 -8.17 8.51
CA PHE A 112 -6.85 -7.88 7.59
C PHE A 112 -8.18 -8.44 8.13
N ALA A 113 -8.20 -9.69 8.62
CA ALA A 113 -9.41 -10.28 9.20
C ALA A 113 -9.91 -9.52 10.44
N ALA A 114 -9.01 -9.00 11.27
CA ALA A 114 -9.37 -8.25 12.47
C ALA A 114 -9.99 -6.86 12.18
N THR A 115 -9.93 -6.36 10.95
CA THR A 115 -10.68 -5.14 10.56
C THR A 115 -12.17 -5.36 10.51
N GLU A 116 -12.61 -6.61 10.31
CA GLU A 116 -14.01 -6.99 10.04
C GLU A 116 -14.60 -6.27 8.80
N ALA A 117 -13.76 -5.72 7.94
CA ALA A 117 -14.17 -5.03 6.73
C ALA A 117 -14.49 -6.03 5.60
N GLU A 118 -15.53 -5.75 4.82
CA GLU A 118 -15.84 -6.50 3.60
C GLU A 118 -15.20 -5.87 2.36
N THR A 119 -14.95 -4.56 2.42
CA THR A 119 -14.43 -3.77 1.29
C THR A 119 -13.16 -3.04 1.69
N PHE A 120 -12.15 -3.12 0.84
CA PHE A 120 -10.90 -2.38 0.99
C PHE A 120 -10.73 -1.35 -0.12
N VAL A 121 -10.42 -0.11 0.28
CA VAL A 121 -10.03 0.97 -0.63
C VAL A 121 -8.51 0.92 -0.76
N VAL A 122 -8.01 0.68 -1.98
CA VAL A 122 -6.57 0.48 -2.24
C VAL A 122 -6.01 1.65 -3.04
N PHE A 123 -4.90 2.20 -2.57
CA PHE A 123 -4.16 3.29 -3.22
C PHE A 123 -2.66 3.24 -2.86
N GLY A 124 -1.83 3.96 -3.59
CA GLY A 124 -0.38 4.05 -3.35
C GLY A 124 0.47 3.61 -4.53
N VAL A 125 1.68 3.16 -4.28
CA VAL A 125 2.68 2.78 -5.28
C VAL A 125 3.29 1.41 -4.98
N VAL A 126 3.75 0.66 -5.97
CA VAL A 126 3.74 0.92 -7.41
C VAL A 126 2.62 0.11 -8.05
N THR A 127 1.94 0.67 -9.02
CA THR A 127 0.70 0.07 -9.60
C THR A 127 0.88 -1.39 -10.03
N GLU A 128 1.93 -1.70 -10.79
CA GLU A 128 2.17 -3.04 -11.37
C GLU A 128 2.82 -4.03 -10.41
N VAL A 129 3.25 -3.57 -9.23
CA VAL A 129 3.93 -4.41 -8.23
C VAL A 129 3.11 -4.47 -6.95
N CYS A 130 3.38 -3.63 -5.96
CA CYS A 130 2.78 -3.72 -4.62
C CYS A 130 1.25 -3.54 -4.65
N VAL A 131 0.75 -2.56 -5.43
CA VAL A 131 -0.70 -2.31 -5.55
C VAL A 131 -1.39 -3.52 -6.17
N LYS A 132 -0.89 -4.02 -7.31
CA LYS A 132 -1.43 -5.20 -7.97
C LYS A 132 -1.46 -6.42 -7.04
N HIS A 133 -0.36 -6.71 -6.36
CA HIS A 133 -0.30 -7.85 -5.45
C HIS A 133 -1.24 -7.70 -4.25
N ALA A 134 -1.41 -6.49 -3.71
CA ALA A 134 -2.36 -6.22 -2.65
C ALA A 134 -3.81 -6.43 -3.12
N VAL A 135 -4.19 -5.85 -4.27
CA VAL A 135 -5.52 -6.02 -4.87
C VAL A 135 -5.84 -7.48 -5.15
N MET A 136 -4.95 -8.18 -5.86
CA MET A 136 -5.15 -9.59 -6.19
C MET A 136 -5.22 -10.47 -4.94
N GLY A 137 -4.38 -10.19 -3.95
CA GLY A 137 -4.38 -10.91 -2.68
C GLY A 137 -5.67 -10.71 -1.87
N LEU A 138 -6.24 -9.52 -1.87
CA LEU A 138 -7.53 -9.23 -1.23
C LEU A 138 -8.69 -9.90 -1.96
N LEU A 139 -8.76 -9.79 -3.30
CA LEU A 139 -9.79 -10.43 -4.11
C LEU A 139 -9.79 -11.96 -3.96
N GLN A 140 -8.62 -12.59 -3.94
CA GLN A 140 -8.47 -14.04 -3.72
C GLN A 140 -9.01 -14.51 -2.36
N ARG A 141 -9.08 -13.61 -1.39
CA ARG A 141 -9.64 -13.85 -0.04
C ARG A 141 -11.12 -13.52 0.08
N GLY A 142 -11.75 -13.14 -1.02
CA GLY A 142 -13.18 -12.84 -1.08
C GLY A 142 -13.55 -11.42 -0.64
N TYR A 143 -12.56 -10.55 -0.41
CA TYR A 143 -12.84 -9.15 -0.13
C TYR A 143 -13.24 -8.40 -1.40
N LYS A 144 -14.10 -7.40 -1.25
CA LYS A 144 -14.35 -6.40 -2.29
C LYS A 144 -13.21 -5.38 -2.31
N VAL A 145 -12.81 -4.93 -3.48
CA VAL A 145 -11.72 -3.96 -3.62
C VAL A 145 -12.16 -2.78 -4.47
N GLN A 146 -12.04 -1.59 -3.92
CA GLN A 146 -12.12 -0.32 -4.61
C GLN A 146 -10.70 0.20 -4.85
N LEU A 147 -10.29 0.28 -6.11
CA LEU A 147 -8.98 0.76 -6.53
C LEU A 147 -9.07 2.22 -6.92
N VAL A 148 -8.38 3.10 -6.20
CA VAL A 148 -8.44 4.55 -6.43
C VAL A 148 -7.49 4.92 -7.57
N GLN A 149 -8.04 5.05 -8.79
CA GLN A 149 -7.27 5.19 -10.02
C GLN A 149 -6.40 6.44 -10.11
N ASP A 150 -6.80 7.53 -9.46
CA ASP A 150 -6.10 8.81 -9.40
C ASP A 150 -5.19 8.95 -8.16
N ALA A 151 -5.01 7.87 -7.42
CA ALA A 151 -4.12 7.75 -6.27
C ALA A 151 -3.19 6.52 -6.35
N ILE A 152 -2.95 6.00 -7.55
CA ILE A 152 -1.94 4.99 -7.85
C ILE A 152 -0.96 5.51 -8.90
N TRP A 153 0.29 5.01 -8.88
CA TRP A 153 1.31 5.42 -9.84
C TRP A 153 2.22 4.25 -10.23
N PRO A 154 2.51 4.04 -11.53
CA PRO A 154 3.38 2.97 -12.00
C PRO A 154 4.86 3.37 -12.04
N ILE A 155 5.79 2.41 -12.09
CA ILE A 155 7.16 2.65 -12.52
C ILE A 155 7.20 2.90 -14.03
N ALA A 156 6.48 2.06 -14.79
CA ALA A 156 6.37 2.22 -16.23
C ALA A 156 4.90 2.24 -16.67
N GLU A 157 4.54 3.23 -17.50
CA GLU A 157 3.16 3.44 -17.93
C GLU A 157 2.56 2.20 -18.63
N ALA A 158 3.35 1.53 -19.48
CA ALA A 158 2.86 0.37 -20.23
C ALA A 158 2.51 -0.81 -19.30
N THR A 159 3.38 -1.14 -18.35
CA THR A 159 3.14 -2.23 -17.37
C THR A 159 2.06 -1.85 -16.37
N GLY A 160 1.99 -0.59 -15.97
CA GLY A 160 0.91 -0.07 -15.12
C GLY A 160 -0.47 -0.21 -15.76
N ARG A 161 -0.61 0.10 -17.06
CA ARG A 161 -1.88 -0.10 -17.78
C ARG A 161 -2.28 -1.57 -17.89
N VAL A 162 -1.32 -2.48 -18.08
CA VAL A 162 -1.59 -3.92 -18.09
C VAL A 162 -2.06 -4.37 -16.72
N ALA A 163 -1.35 -4.01 -15.66
CA ALA A 163 -1.70 -4.34 -14.27
C ALA A 163 -3.10 -3.81 -13.88
N LEU A 164 -3.43 -2.58 -14.29
CA LEU A 164 -4.76 -2.02 -14.06
C LEU A 164 -5.87 -2.86 -14.70
N LYS A 165 -5.69 -3.26 -15.96
CA LYS A 165 -6.66 -4.13 -16.66
C LYS A 165 -6.81 -5.50 -15.97
N GLU A 166 -5.70 -6.09 -15.52
CA GLU A 166 -5.73 -7.37 -14.80
C GLU A 166 -6.49 -7.25 -13.47
N MET A 167 -6.25 -6.20 -12.70
CA MET A 167 -6.96 -5.95 -11.43
C MET A 167 -8.47 -5.78 -11.65
N VAL A 168 -8.87 -4.98 -12.64
CA VAL A 168 -10.29 -4.79 -13.00
C VAL A 168 -10.91 -6.09 -13.48
N SER A 169 -10.22 -6.86 -14.35
CA SER A 169 -10.71 -8.15 -14.83
C SER A 169 -10.87 -9.19 -13.71
N ALA A 170 -10.09 -9.04 -12.64
CA ALA A 170 -10.18 -9.90 -11.44
C ALA A 170 -11.31 -9.46 -10.48
N GLY A 171 -11.95 -8.31 -10.70
CA GLY A 171 -13.09 -7.84 -9.91
C GLY A 171 -12.86 -6.59 -9.08
N ALA A 172 -11.73 -5.90 -9.24
CA ALA A 172 -11.52 -4.60 -8.60
C ALA A 172 -12.43 -3.53 -9.26
N GLU A 173 -13.12 -2.76 -8.44
CA GLU A 173 -13.91 -1.60 -8.85
C GLU A 173 -12.98 -0.38 -8.94
N LEU A 174 -13.00 0.33 -10.08
CA LEU A 174 -12.28 1.60 -10.20
C LEU A 174 -13.11 2.75 -9.62
N VAL A 175 -12.49 3.50 -8.73
CA VAL A 175 -13.07 4.71 -8.13
C VAL A 175 -12.08 5.87 -8.22
N SER A 176 -12.59 7.10 -8.07
CA SER A 176 -11.75 8.28 -7.89
C SER A 176 -11.60 8.62 -6.40
N THR A 177 -10.62 9.46 -6.09
CA THR A 177 -10.47 10.03 -4.75
C THR A 177 -11.74 10.76 -4.30
N ASP A 178 -12.38 11.53 -5.19
CA ASP A 178 -13.59 12.28 -4.84
C ASP A 178 -14.79 11.37 -4.55
N GLN A 179 -14.95 10.27 -5.28
CA GLN A 179 -15.96 9.24 -4.97
C GLN A 179 -15.75 8.64 -3.58
N VAL A 180 -14.51 8.27 -3.23
CA VAL A 180 -14.19 7.76 -1.88
C VAL A 180 -14.51 8.77 -0.79
N LEU A 181 -14.28 10.05 -1.05
CA LEU A 181 -14.53 11.13 -0.09
C LEU A 181 -16.01 11.53 0.01
N GLY A 182 -16.90 10.96 -0.83
CA GLY A 182 -18.31 11.34 -0.89
C GLY A 182 -18.53 12.76 -1.43
N LYS A 183 -17.68 13.17 -2.38
CA LYS A 183 -17.76 14.45 -3.09
C LYS A 183 -18.17 14.21 -4.54
N ASP A 184 -19.16 13.36 -4.76
CA ASP A 184 -19.77 13.23 -6.07
C ASP A 184 -20.56 14.51 -6.37
N ASP A 185 -20.33 15.08 -7.54
CA ASP A 185 -21.05 16.26 -8.08
C ASP A 185 -22.53 15.98 -8.33
#